data_14ce5d3250c10959c478a06d5bb98f6a
#
_entry.id   14ce5d3250c10959c478a06d5bb98f6a
#
_cell.length_a   1.000
_cell.length_b   1.000
_cell.length_c   1.000
_cell.angle_alpha   90.00
_cell.angle_beta   90.00
_cell.angle_gamma   90.00
#
_symmetry.space_group_name_H-M   'P 1'
#
loop_
_entity.id
_entity.type
_entity.pdbx_description
1 polymer ?
#
loop_
_entity_poly.entity_id
_entity_poly.type
_entity_poly.pdbx_seq_one_letter_code
_entity_poly.pdbx_strand_id
1 'polypeptide(L)'
;MNSTAPTRGFNEVITGSFDRLARVYDTALVQQVFYRPPQDETIAELRRNRSRRIADIGCGTGILAARIQRELQPDQVFGVDASPGMLEQARARNPLVTWLHSTAESLPFDDGALDAIVTTTAFHFFDQRAAVTEFARVLGAGGLVVIATMHYSGPLARGIQQVTRNSFAPAHAPAPGETRELLRDAGFDVLDQRKVHRPLPNRLIPDVITLGRRR
;
A
#
# COMPACT_ATOMS: atom_id res chain seq x y z
N MET A 1 -2.37 -28.64 -14.14
CA MET A 1 -1.25 -27.98 -14.84
C MET A 1 -0.75 -26.88 -13.92
N ASN A 2 0.51 -26.99 -13.49
CA ASN A 2 1.09 -26.26 -12.38
C ASN A 2 1.24 -24.77 -12.66
N SER A 3 0.55 -23.93 -11.89
CA SER A 3 0.91 -22.51 -11.73
C SER A 3 2.00 -22.44 -10.66
N THR A 4 3.24 -22.30 -11.08
CA THR A 4 4.37 -22.04 -10.18
C THR A 4 4.28 -20.61 -9.66
N ALA A 5 4.15 -20.48 -8.34
CA ALA A 5 4.32 -19.20 -7.63
C ALA A 5 5.68 -18.58 -7.99
N PRO A 6 5.79 -17.25 -8.11
CA PRO A 6 7.06 -16.58 -8.37
C PRO A 6 8.02 -16.85 -7.22
N THR A 7 9.15 -17.44 -7.57
CA THR A 7 10.17 -17.92 -6.65
C THR A 7 10.90 -16.77 -5.92
N ARG A 8 11.45 -17.08 -4.75
CA ARG A 8 12.26 -16.25 -3.83
C ARG A 8 13.20 -15.24 -4.50
N GLY A 9 13.75 -15.55 -5.67
CA GLY A 9 14.66 -14.67 -6.43
C GLY A 9 13.99 -13.43 -7.06
N PHE A 10 12.67 -13.43 -7.29
CA PHE A 10 11.97 -12.29 -7.87
C PHE A 10 11.82 -11.15 -6.84
N ASN A 11 11.53 -11.48 -5.59
CA ASN A 11 11.44 -10.50 -4.51
C ASN A 11 12.80 -9.86 -4.19
N GLU A 12 13.92 -10.62 -4.26
CA GLU A 12 15.27 -10.09 -4.03
C GLU A 12 15.71 -9.12 -5.13
N VAL A 13 15.35 -9.35 -6.40
CA VAL A 13 15.68 -8.45 -7.51
C VAL A 13 14.87 -7.15 -7.43
N ILE A 14 13.60 -7.23 -7.03
CA ILE A 14 12.74 -6.06 -6.87
C ILE A 14 13.21 -5.20 -5.70
N THR A 15 13.48 -5.79 -4.54
CA THR A 15 13.96 -5.06 -3.36
C THR A 15 15.30 -4.36 -3.63
N GLY A 16 16.27 -5.01 -4.26
CA GLY A 16 17.55 -4.39 -4.62
C GLY A 16 17.45 -3.23 -5.63
N SER A 17 16.41 -3.23 -6.47
CA SER A 17 16.13 -2.12 -7.40
C SER A 17 15.49 -0.93 -6.66
N PHE A 18 14.63 -1.17 -5.69
CA PHE A 18 14.02 -0.12 -4.86
C PHE A 18 15.03 0.58 -3.96
N ASP A 19 16.03 -0.13 -3.43
CA ASP A 19 17.11 0.47 -2.64
C ASP A 19 17.88 1.56 -3.42
N ARG A 20 18.05 1.37 -4.72
CA ARG A 20 18.73 2.36 -5.59
C ARG A 20 17.85 3.57 -5.96
N LEU A 21 16.53 3.36 -6.01
CA LEU A 21 15.55 4.37 -6.45
C LEU A 21 14.95 5.19 -5.33
N ALA A 22 15.17 4.80 -4.07
CA ALA A 22 14.62 5.47 -2.91
C ALA A 22 14.80 7.01 -2.95
N ARG A 23 15.95 7.48 -3.44
CA ARG A 23 16.24 8.92 -3.58
C ARG A 23 15.38 9.62 -4.65
N VAL A 24 14.99 8.94 -5.72
CA VAL A 24 14.14 9.51 -6.78
C VAL A 24 12.69 9.59 -6.33
N TYR A 25 12.23 8.60 -5.57
CA TYR A 25 10.87 8.59 -5.01
C TYR A 25 10.63 9.72 -4.01
N ASP A 26 11.67 10.17 -3.31
CA ASP A 26 11.57 11.21 -2.29
C ASP A 26 11.69 12.63 -2.85
N THR A 27 11.81 12.82 -4.16
CA THR A 27 11.81 14.18 -4.71
C THR A 27 10.47 14.87 -4.44
N ALA A 28 10.52 16.12 -3.97
CA ALA A 28 9.34 16.88 -3.55
C ALA A 28 8.24 16.92 -4.62
N LEU A 29 8.62 17.05 -5.90
CA LEU A 29 7.67 17.09 -7.02
C LEU A 29 6.95 15.74 -7.23
N VAL A 30 7.69 14.64 -7.21
CA VAL A 30 7.12 13.28 -7.37
C VAL A 30 6.18 12.99 -6.21
N GLN A 31 6.59 13.31 -4.98
CA GLN A 31 5.76 13.14 -3.81
C GLN A 31 4.47 13.98 -3.89
N GLN A 32 4.58 15.25 -4.24
CA GLN A 32 3.43 16.16 -4.30
C GLN A 32 2.42 15.77 -5.39
N VAL A 33 2.90 15.31 -6.54
CA VAL A 33 2.06 15.02 -7.71
C VAL A 33 1.45 13.63 -7.64
N PHE A 34 2.24 12.60 -7.30
CA PHE A 34 1.82 11.21 -7.41
C PHE A 34 1.36 10.61 -6.08
N TYR A 35 2.07 10.88 -5.00
CA TYR A 35 1.85 10.18 -3.73
C TYR A 35 0.96 10.93 -2.75
N ARG A 36 1.04 12.26 -2.71
CA ARG A 36 0.32 13.04 -1.71
C ARG A 36 -1.21 12.93 -1.79
N PRO A 37 -1.87 13.00 -2.95
CA PRO A 37 -3.33 12.91 -3.01
C PRO A 37 -3.91 11.60 -2.46
N PRO A 38 -3.43 10.39 -2.82
CA PRO A 38 -3.92 9.17 -2.20
C PRO A 38 -3.60 9.09 -0.70
N GLN A 39 -2.47 9.66 -0.24
CA GLN A 39 -2.15 9.74 1.18
C GLN A 39 -3.10 10.67 1.94
N ASP A 40 -3.47 11.81 1.37
CA ASP A 40 -4.40 12.77 1.98
C ASP A 40 -5.78 12.13 2.19
N GLU A 41 -6.29 11.40 1.18
CA GLU A 41 -7.55 10.66 1.32
C GLU A 41 -7.44 9.52 2.35
N THR A 42 -6.34 8.77 2.35
CA THR A 42 -6.08 7.72 3.34
C THR A 42 -6.08 8.27 4.77
N ILE A 43 -5.40 9.38 5.02
CA ILE A 43 -5.38 10.05 6.33
C ILE A 43 -6.77 10.54 6.73
N ALA A 44 -7.55 11.06 5.78
CA ALA A 44 -8.92 11.48 6.04
C ALA A 44 -9.83 10.31 6.46
N GLU A 45 -9.67 9.12 5.83
CA GLU A 45 -10.44 7.93 6.22
C GLU A 45 -10.02 7.40 7.60
N LEU A 46 -8.73 7.35 7.90
CA LEU A 46 -8.24 6.98 9.23
C LEU A 46 -8.79 7.91 10.32
N ARG A 47 -8.84 9.22 10.06
CA ARG A 47 -9.40 10.23 10.98
C ARG A 47 -10.90 10.00 11.22
N ARG A 48 -11.69 9.73 10.17
CA ARG A 48 -13.14 9.44 10.27
C ARG A 48 -13.41 8.19 11.10
N ASN A 49 -12.56 7.17 10.94
CA ASN A 49 -12.69 5.90 11.64
C ASN A 49 -12.04 5.89 13.05
N ARG A 50 -11.36 6.98 13.45
CA ARG A 50 -10.67 7.11 14.75
C ARG A 50 -9.74 5.93 15.04
N SER A 51 -9.05 5.43 14.00
CA SER A 51 -8.13 4.31 14.10
C SER A 51 -6.95 4.67 15.02
N ARG A 52 -6.58 3.77 15.91
CA ARG A 52 -5.57 4.02 16.96
C ARG A 52 -4.31 3.19 16.78
N ARG A 53 -4.42 1.95 16.27
CA ARG A 53 -3.30 1.05 15.98
C ARG A 53 -3.28 0.81 14.46
N ILE A 54 -2.37 1.48 13.79
CA ILE A 54 -2.38 1.61 12.32
C ILE A 54 -1.11 1.03 11.74
N ALA A 55 -1.21 0.18 10.70
CA ALA A 55 -0.06 -0.30 9.95
C ALA A 55 -0.11 0.19 8.49
N ASP A 56 1.01 0.77 8.03
CA ASP A 56 1.27 1.14 6.64
C ASP A 56 2.09 0.00 6.01
N ILE A 57 1.47 -0.76 5.09
CA ILE A 57 2.06 -1.96 4.49
C ILE A 57 2.63 -1.63 3.11
N GLY A 58 3.91 -1.96 2.88
CA GLY A 58 4.70 -1.47 1.77
C GLY A 58 5.02 0.02 1.97
N CYS A 59 5.46 0.37 3.18
CA CYS A 59 5.61 1.77 3.61
C CYS A 59 6.76 2.53 2.93
N GLY A 60 7.63 1.83 2.22
CA GLY A 60 8.80 2.42 1.56
C GLY A 60 9.66 3.22 2.51
N THR A 61 10.00 4.45 2.13
CA THR A 61 10.79 5.39 2.94
C THR A 61 10.00 6.02 4.11
N GLY A 62 8.77 5.53 4.39
CA GLY A 62 7.99 5.86 5.57
C GLY A 62 7.27 7.21 5.56
N ILE A 63 7.07 7.83 4.39
CA ILE A 63 6.45 9.16 4.30
C ILE A 63 5.01 9.14 4.83
N LEU A 64 4.19 8.17 4.41
CA LEU A 64 2.80 8.08 4.86
C LEU A 64 2.72 7.76 6.36
N ALA A 65 3.44 6.74 6.84
CA ALA A 65 3.46 6.39 8.25
C ALA A 65 3.90 7.56 9.15
N ALA A 66 4.93 8.31 8.74
CA ALA A 66 5.38 9.52 9.46
C ALA A 66 4.31 10.63 9.45
N ARG A 67 3.55 10.78 8.34
CA ARG A 67 2.42 11.72 8.26
C ARG A 67 1.28 11.30 9.18
N ILE A 68 0.91 10.02 9.19
CA ILE A 68 -0.12 9.46 10.08
C ILE A 68 0.24 9.77 11.54
N GLN A 69 1.47 9.47 11.93
CA GLN A 69 1.94 9.74 13.29
C GLN A 69 1.84 11.24 13.65
N ARG A 70 2.27 12.12 12.77
CA ARG A 70 2.26 13.57 13.01
C ARG A 70 0.85 14.18 12.99
N GLU A 71 -0.01 13.75 12.03
CA GLU A 71 -1.29 14.42 11.75
C GLU A 71 -2.47 13.85 12.54
N LEU A 72 -2.40 12.58 12.98
CA LEU A 72 -3.45 11.91 13.72
C LEU A 72 -3.09 11.61 15.16
N GLN A 73 -1.80 11.47 15.47
CA GLN A 73 -1.30 11.11 16.80
C GLN A 73 -2.01 9.88 17.40
N PRO A 74 -2.10 8.75 16.67
CA PRO A 74 -2.74 7.54 17.17
C PRO A 74 -1.88 6.89 18.27
N ASP A 75 -2.37 5.84 18.89
CA ASP A 75 -1.63 5.14 19.95
C ASP A 75 -0.35 4.49 19.41
N GLN A 76 -0.44 3.89 18.21
CA GLN A 76 0.70 3.25 17.57
C GLN A 76 0.60 3.36 16.04
N VAL A 77 1.73 3.63 15.40
CA VAL A 77 1.91 3.52 13.96
C VAL A 77 3.04 2.55 13.67
N PHE A 78 2.77 1.61 12.79
CA PHE A 78 3.73 0.66 12.27
C PHE A 78 3.95 0.93 10.77
N GLY A 79 5.21 0.90 10.34
CA GLY A 79 5.57 0.86 8.93
C GLY A 79 6.18 -0.50 8.62
N VAL A 80 5.62 -1.23 7.68
CA VAL A 80 6.08 -2.56 7.28
C VAL A 80 6.54 -2.52 5.83
N ASP A 81 7.75 -2.99 5.57
CA ASP A 81 8.30 -3.10 4.21
C ASP A 81 9.24 -4.29 4.09
N ALA A 82 9.32 -4.87 2.89
CA ALA A 82 10.21 -5.99 2.59
C ALA A 82 11.63 -5.54 2.23
N SER A 83 11.87 -4.23 2.02
CA SER A 83 13.17 -3.67 1.68
C SER A 83 13.88 -3.12 2.93
N PRO A 84 15.01 -3.69 3.35
CA PRO A 84 15.83 -3.15 4.44
C PRO A 84 16.32 -1.73 4.17
N GLY A 85 16.68 -1.42 2.91
CA GLY A 85 17.16 -0.09 2.51
C GLY A 85 16.07 0.99 2.59
N MET A 86 14.82 0.66 2.29
CA MET A 86 13.67 1.55 2.50
C MET A 86 13.46 1.81 3.98
N LEU A 87 13.51 0.76 4.81
CA LEU A 87 13.32 0.87 6.26
C LEU A 87 14.46 1.65 6.95
N GLU A 88 15.69 1.60 6.43
CA GLU A 88 16.78 2.42 6.95
C GLU A 88 16.45 3.91 6.81
N GLN A 89 15.98 4.35 5.64
CA GLN A 89 15.55 5.72 5.40
C GLN A 89 14.31 6.10 6.22
N ALA A 90 13.37 5.17 6.36
CA ALA A 90 12.17 5.37 7.17
C ALA A 90 12.50 5.61 8.65
N ARG A 91 13.42 4.83 9.23
CA ARG A 91 13.90 5.01 10.62
C ARG A 91 14.52 6.38 10.84
N ALA A 92 15.32 6.85 9.90
CA ALA A 92 15.93 8.19 9.97
C ALA A 92 14.86 9.30 9.89
N ARG A 93 13.70 9.04 9.27
CA ARG A 93 12.62 10.03 9.08
C ARG A 93 11.81 10.28 10.34
N ASN A 94 11.44 9.23 11.07
CA ASN A 94 10.58 9.37 12.24
C ASN A 94 10.83 8.25 13.28
N PRO A 95 11.38 8.58 14.46
CA PRO A 95 11.64 7.61 15.52
C PRO A 95 10.38 7.19 16.30
N LEU A 96 9.24 7.86 16.12
CA LEU A 96 7.99 7.55 16.83
C LEU A 96 7.17 6.46 16.12
N VAL A 97 7.55 6.09 14.89
CA VAL A 97 6.94 4.99 14.15
C VAL A 97 7.74 3.70 14.38
N THR A 98 7.07 2.60 14.61
CA THR A 98 7.69 1.28 14.70
C THR A 98 7.90 0.70 13.31
N TRP A 99 9.15 0.52 12.90
CA TRP A 99 9.51 0.03 11.57
C TRP A 99 9.85 -1.46 11.61
N LEU A 100 9.10 -2.26 10.84
CA LEU A 100 9.18 -3.72 10.84
C LEU A 100 9.56 -4.25 9.45
N HIS A 101 10.52 -5.16 9.40
CA HIS A 101 10.92 -5.83 8.17
C HIS A 101 10.06 -7.08 7.98
N SER A 102 9.12 -7.05 7.03
CA SER A 102 8.30 -8.21 6.68
C SER A 102 7.64 -8.00 5.31
N THR A 103 7.06 -9.06 4.75
CA THR A 103 6.23 -8.99 3.55
C THR A 103 4.76 -8.77 3.92
N ALA A 104 3.94 -8.35 2.94
CA ALA A 104 2.51 -8.15 3.14
C ALA A 104 1.74 -9.45 3.40
N GLU A 105 2.30 -10.58 2.96
CA GLU A 105 1.74 -11.92 3.05
C GLU A 105 2.01 -12.60 4.39
N SER A 106 2.89 -12.01 5.24
CA SER A 106 3.26 -12.57 6.55
C SER A 106 3.61 -11.43 7.50
N LEU A 107 2.61 -10.86 8.14
CA LEU A 107 2.76 -9.68 8.99
C LEU A 107 3.10 -10.09 10.45
N PRO A 108 4.03 -9.40 11.10
CA PRO A 108 4.49 -9.73 12.44
C PRO A 108 3.54 -9.19 13.54
N PHE A 109 2.25 -9.48 13.39
CA PHE A 109 1.19 -9.08 14.33
C PHE A 109 0.34 -10.28 14.72
N ASP A 110 -0.17 -10.28 15.93
CA ASP A 110 -1.17 -11.23 16.39
C ASP A 110 -2.51 -11.01 15.67
N ASP A 111 -3.39 -12.01 15.72
CA ASP A 111 -4.74 -11.93 15.18
C ASP A 111 -5.52 -10.79 15.85
N GLY A 112 -6.14 -9.94 15.03
CA GLY A 112 -6.95 -8.83 15.51
C GLY A 112 -6.16 -7.71 16.22
N ALA A 113 -4.83 -7.65 16.06
CA ALA A 113 -3.98 -6.69 16.76
C ALA A 113 -4.13 -5.24 16.27
N LEU A 114 -4.67 -5.00 15.08
CA LEU A 114 -4.72 -3.68 14.45
C LEU A 114 -6.16 -3.19 14.27
N ASP A 115 -6.33 -1.85 14.30
CA ASP A 115 -7.59 -1.18 13.98
C ASP A 115 -7.67 -0.79 12.50
N ALA A 116 -6.52 -0.51 11.89
CA ALA A 116 -6.47 -0.18 10.48
C ALA A 116 -5.18 -0.64 9.80
N ILE A 117 -5.33 -1.04 8.54
CA ILE A 117 -4.25 -1.25 7.59
C ILE A 117 -4.42 -0.28 6.43
N VAL A 118 -3.31 0.33 6.03
CA VAL A 118 -3.25 1.14 4.82
C VAL A 118 -2.14 0.63 3.90
N THR A 119 -2.35 0.71 2.60
CA THR A 119 -1.32 0.50 1.60
C THR A 119 -1.55 1.47 0.44
N THR A 120 -0.54 2.25 0.11
CA THR A 120 -0.61 3.23 -0.98
C THR A 120 0.49 2.96 -2.00
N THR A 121 0.10 2.74 -3.24
CA THR A 121 1.03 2.55 -4.37
C THR A 121 2.00 1.36 -4.20
N ALA A 122 1.64 0.37 -3.37
CA ALA A 122 2.44 -0.82 -3.11
C ALA A 122 1.69 -2.14 -3.40
N PHE A 123 0.36 -2.15 -3.32
CA PHE A 123 -0.47 -3.36 -3.42
C PHE A 123 -0.24 -4.20 -4.67
N HIS A 124 0.17 -3.61 -5.77
CA HIS A 124 0.49 -4.29 -7.03
C HIS A 124 1.79 -5.11 -7.00
N PHE A 125 2.62 -4.95 -5.96
CA PHE A 125 3.84 -5.75 -5.74
C PHE A 125 3.60 -7.00 -4.88
N PHE A 126 2.43 -7.11 -4.23
CA PHE A 126 2.08 -8.20 -3.33
C PHE A 126 1.52 -9.41 -4.07
N ASP A 127 1.61 -10.60 -3.46
CA ASP A 127 0.61 -11.65 -3.68
C ASP A 127 -0.70 -11.16 -3.05
N GLN A 128 -1.55 -10.56 -3.87
CA GLN A 128 -2.71 -9.79 -3.42
C GLN A 128 -3.70 -10.64 -2.62
N ARG A 129 -3.90 -11.92 -3.01
CA ARG A 129 -4.80 -12.82 -2.30
C ARG A 129 -4.24 -13.20 -0.93
N ALA A 130 -2.96 -13.56 -0.87
CA ALA A 130 -2.29 -13.87 0.39
C ALA A 130 -2.24 -12.64 1.31
N ALA A 131 -1.89 -11.47 0.76
CA ALA A 131 -1.83 -10.22 1.52
C ALA A 131 -3.18 -9.82 2.11
N VAL A 132 -4.28 -9.88 1.33
CA VAL A 132 -5.62 -9.52 1.84
C VAL A 132 -6.12 -10.52 2.88
N THR A 133 -5.78 -11.80 2.75
CA THR A 133 -6.05 -12.83 3.78
C THR A 133 -5.31 -12.50 5.08
N GLU A 134 -4.05 -12.09 4.98
CA GLU A 134 -3.23 -11.70 6.12
C GLU A 134 -3.75 -10.40 6.76
N PHE A 135 -4.20 -9.43 5.95
CA PHE A 135 -4.85 -8.22 6.45
C PHE A 135 -6.11 -8.55 7.26
N ALA A 136 -6.92 -9.52 6.78
CA ALA A 136 -8.08 -9.98 7.52
C ALA A 136 -7.70 -10.65 8.84
N ARG A 137 -6.58 -11.37 8.92
CA ARG A 137 -6.11 -12.01 10.15
C ARG A 137 -5.73 -10.99 11.21
N VAL A 138 -4.92 -10.00 10.86
CA VAL A 138 -4.33 -9.06 11.81
C VAL A 138 -5.25 -7.89 12.18
N LEU A 139 -6.30 -7.63 11.40
CA LEU A 139 -7.30 -6.63 11.74
C LEU A 139 -8.32 -7.18 12.75
N GLY A 140 -8.66 -6.40 13.76
CA GLY A 140 -9.78 -6.68 14.64
C GLY A 140 -11.13 -6.61 13.94
N ALA A 141 -12.18 -7.17 14.54
CA ALA A 141 -13.55 -7.05 14.02
C ALA A 141 -13.92 -5.56 13.88
N GLY A 142 -14.49 -5.20 12.74
CA GLY A 142 -14.78 -3.80 12.40
C GLY A 142 -13.54 -2.98 11.97
N GLY A 143 -12.35 -3.58 11.92
CA GLY A 143 -11.12 -2.93 11.47
C GLY A 143 -11.19 -2.47 10.02
N LEU A 144 -10.48 -1.38 9.71
CA LEU A 144 -10.50 -0.72 8.41
C LEU A 144 -9.30 -1.17 7.55
N VAL A 145 -9.54 -1.51 6.30
CA VAL A 145 -8.49 -1.59 5.27
C VAL A 145 -8.66 -0.47 4.24
N VAL A 146 -7.57 0.21 3.91
CA VAL A 146 -7.52 1.25 2.88
C VAL A 146 -6.46 0.88 1.85
N ILE A 147 -6.87 0.62 0.62
CA ILE A 147 -5.98 0.26 -0.48
C ILE A 147 -6.06 1.34 -1.55
N ALA A 148 -4.97 2.07 -1.77
CA ALA A 148 -4.86 3.04 -2.86
C ALA A 148 -3.88 2.51 -3.92
N THR A 149 -4.40 2.28 -5.13
CA THR A 149 -3.62 1.73 -6.26
C THR A 149 -3.75 2.59 -7.49
N MET A 150 -2.68 2.65 -8.30
CA MET A 150 -2.77 3.16 -9.65
C MET A 150 -3.37 2.08 -10.56
N HIS A 151 -4.42 2.44 -11.29
CA HIS A 151 -5.04 1.56 -12.27
C HIS A 151 -4.89 2.14 -13.68
N TYR A 152 -3.97 1.59 -14.41
CA TYR A 152 -3.76 1.99 -15.80
C TYR A 152 -4.80 1.31 -16.71
N SER A 153 -5.77 2.06 -17.21
CA SER A 153 -6.75 1.58 -18.20
C SER A 153 -6.46 2.15 -19.59
N GLY A 154 -6.53 1.30 -20.61
CA GLY A 154 -6.44 1.71 -22.00
C GLY A 154 -5.25 1.13 -22.77
N PRO A 155 -5.25 1.27 -24.12
CA PRO A 155 -4.21 0.67 -24.99
C PRO A 155 -2.81 1.25 -24.74
N LEU A 156 -2.72 2.55 -24.47
CA LEU A 156 -1.46 3.23 -24.16
C LEU A 156 -0.83 2.72 -22.86
N ALA A 157 -1.67 2.50 -21.85
CA ALA A 157 -1.22 1.96 -20.56
C ALA A 157 -0.71 0.52 -20.69
N ARG A 158 -1.36 -0.31 -21.51
CA ARG A 158 -0.89 -1.66 -21.83
C ARG A 158 0.45 -1.64 -22.55
N GLY A 159 0.67 -0.66 -23.45
CA GLY A 159 1.95 -0.45 -24.12
C GLY A 159 3.06 -0.07 -23.15
N ILE A 160 2.79 0.85 -22.23
CA ILE A 160 3.74 1.26 -21.17
C ILE A 160 4.04 0.07 -20.25
N GLN A 161 3.02 -0.68 -19.80
CA GLN A 161 3.20 -1.90 -19.00
C GLN A 161 4.06 -2.95 -19.73
N GLN A 162 3.91 -3.09 -21.04
CA GLN A 162 4.66 -4.06 -21.83
C GLN A 162 6.13 -3.67 -22.02
N VAL A 163 6.41 -2.36 -22.11
CA VAL A 163 7.78 -1.81 -22.23
C VAL A 163 8.48 -1.79 -20.86
N THR A 164 7.74 -1.50 -19.77
CA THR A 164 8.30 -1.46 -18.40
C THR A 164 8.34 -2.82 -17.71
N ARG A 165 7.78 -3.86 -18.33
CA ARG A 165 7.71 -5.24 -17.81
C ARG A 165 9.07 -5.86 -17.44
N ASN A 166 10.16 -5.29 -17.94
CA ASN A 166 11.53 -5.79 -17.72
C ASN A 166 12.31 -5.07 -16.61
N SER A 167 11.77 -3.99 -15.99
CA SER A 167 12.57 -3.23 -15.00
C SER A 167 11.79 -2.59 -13.85
N PHE A 168 10.52 -2.19 -14.02
CA PHE A 168 9.79 -1.37 -13.02
C PHE A 168 8.27 -1.57 -13.02
N ALA A 169 7.73 -2.48 -13.81
CA ALA A 169 6.30 -2.67 -13.86
C ALA A 169 5.84 -3.61 -12.74
N PRO A 170 4.74 -3.26 -12.06
CA PRO A 170 4.12 -4.17 -11.09
C PRO A 170 3.78 -5.50 -11.77
N ALA A 171 4.01 -6.58 -11.06
CA ALA A 171 3.71 -7.92 -11.55
C ALA A 171 2.24 -8.03 -11.97
N HIS A 172 1.33 -7.34 -11.25
CA HIS A 172 -0.08 -7.24 -11.59
C HIS A 172 -0.71 -6.00 -10.93
N ALA A 173 -1.16 -5.02 -11.72
CA ALA A 173 -1.99 -3.93 -11.23
C ALA A 173 -3.46 -4.35 -11.31
N PRO A 174 -4.13 -4.67 -10.16
CA PRO A 174 -5.48 -5.20 -10.19
C PRO A 174 -6.46 -4.16 -10.73
N ALA A 175 -7.44 -4.63 -11.50
CA ALA A 175 -8.58 -3.79 -11.84
C ALA A 175 -9.36 -3.44 -10.55
N PRO A 176 -10.07 -2.29 -10.51
CA PRO A 176 -10.86 -1.92 -9.34
C PRO A 176 -11.86 -3.00 -8.91
N GLY A 177 -12.47 -3.71 -9.88
CA GLY A 177 -13.37 -4.85 -9.61
C GLY A 177 -12.66 -5.99 -8.88
N GLU A 178 -11.46 -6.36 -9.31
CA GLU A 178 -10.66 -7.43 -8.72
C GLU A 178 -10.30 -7.12 -7.26
N THR A 179 -9.92 -5.89 -6.95
CA THR A 179 -9.63 -5.48 -5.56
C THR A 179 -10.86 -5.65 -4.66
N ARG A 180 -12.07 -5.31 -5.17
CA ARG A 180 -13.32 -5.51 -4.42
C ARG A 180 -13.62 -6.99 -4.17
N GLU A 181 -13.41 -7.83 -5.18
CA GLU A 181 -13.62 -9.28 -5.07
C GLU A 181 -12.65 -9.90 -4.06
N LEU A 182 -11.37 -9.57 -4.15
CA LEU A 182 -10.35 -10.02 -3.19
C LEU A 182 -10.73 -9.68 -1.74
N LEU A 183 -11.18 -8.43 -1.50
CA LEU A 183 -11.61 -8.00 -0.17
C LEU A 183 -12.83 -8.79 0.31
N ARG A 184 -13.86 -9.00 -0.55
CA ARG A 184 -15.06 -9.76 -0.18
C ARG A 184 -14.73 -11.22 0.14
N ASP A 185 -13.90 -11.86 -0.69
CA ASP A 185 -13.45 -13.23 -0.51
C ASP A 185 -12.71 -13.42 0.81
N ALA A 186 -11.94 -12.42 1.24
CA ALA A 186 -11.22 -12.43 2.52
C ALA A 186 -12.05 -11.98 3.73
N GLY A 187 -13.36 -11.77 3.58
CA GLY A 187 -14.26 -11.45 4.70
C GLY A 187 -14.41 -9.98 5.02
N PHE A 188 -14.17 -9.09 4.05
CA PHE A 188 -14.43 -7.66 4.21
C PHE A 188 -15.77 -7.24 3.59
N ASP A 189 -16.46 -6.30 4.22
CA ASP A 189 -17.50 -5.50 3.60
C ASP A 189 -16.84 -4.31 2.89
N VAL A 190 -16.99 -4.23 1.57
CA VAL A 190 -16.47 -3.11 0.78
C VAL A 190 -17.37 -1.90 1.01
N LEU A 191 -16.83 -0.89 1.67
CA LEU A 191 -17.57 0.33 2.04
C LEU A 191 -17.65 1.32 0.91
N ASP A 192 -16.53 1.50 0.18
CA ASP A 192 -16.43 2.47 -0.90
C ASP A 192 -15.30 2.10 -1.85
N GLN A 193 -15.45 2.51 -3.10
CA GLN A 193 -14.38 2.49 -4.09
C GLN A 193 -14.56 3.65 -5.05
N ARG A 194 -13.58 4.55 -5.09
CA ARG A 194 -13.64 5.77 -5.89
C ARG A 194 -12.28 6.15 -6.46
N LYS A 195 -12.29 7.01 -7.47
CA LYS A 195 -11.08 7.68 -7.94
C LYS A 195 -10.56 8.64 -6.89
N VAL A 196 -9.25 8.68 -6.71
CA VAL A 196 -8.60 9.68 -5.85
C VAL A 196 -8.82 11.07 -6.43
N HIS A 197 -9.26 12.01 -5.59
CA HIS A 197 -9.45 13.39 -6.01
C HIS A 197 -8.11 14.07 -6.24
N ARG A 198 -7.93 14.65 -7.44
CA ARG A 198 -6.72 15.36 -7.82
C ARG A 198 -7.06 16.72 -8.44
N PRO A 199 -6.37 17.81 -8.05
CA PRO A 199 -6.51 19.08 -8.73
C PRO A 199 -5.92 19.00 -10.16
N LEU A 200 -6.38 19.86 -11.05
CA LEU A 200 -5.76 20.03 -12.37
C LEU A 200 -4.30 20.50 -12.23
N PRO A 201 -3.38 20.03 -13.10
CA PRO A 201 -3.57 19.17 -14.28
C PRO A 201 -3.54 17.65 -13.99
N ASN A 202 -3.34 17.22 -12.74
CA ASN A 202 -3.05 15.84 -12.35
C ASN A 202 -4.28 14.93 -12.31
N ARG A 203 -5.45 15.42 -12.70
CA ARG A 203 -6.73 14.68 -12.71
C ARG A 203 -6.73 13.43 -13.60
N LEU A 204 -5.76 13.32 -14.51
CA LEU A 204 -5.63 12.18 -15.42
C LEU A 204 -4.88 10.99 -14.80
N ILE A 205 -4.26 11.15 -13.62
CA ILE A 205 -3.61 10.02 -12.93
C ILE A 205 -4.71 9.08 -12.41
N PRO A 206 -4.68 7.80 -12.83
CA PRO A 206 -5.81 6.89 -12.62
C PRO A 206 -5.69 6.15 -11.29
N ASP A 207 -5.63 6.87 -10.18
CA ASP A 207 -5.61 6.24 -8.86
C ASP A 207 -7.03 5.93 -8.39
N VAL A 208 -7.16 4.77 -7.76
CA VAL A 208 -8.39 4.31 -7.12
C VAL A 208 -8.10 3.99 -5.67
N ILE A 209 -8.94 4.50 -4.76
CA ILE A 209 -8.94 4.14 -3.35
C ILE A 209 -10.11 3.19 -3.09
N THR A 210 -9.84 2.10 -2.38
CA THR A 210 -10.82 1.09 -1.98
C THR A 210 -10.80 0.95 -0.47
N LEU A 211 -11.97 0.99 0.14
CA LEU A 211 -12.18 0.91 1.59
C LEU A 211 -12.92 -0.40 1.91
N GLY A 212 -12.41 -1.15 2.86
CA GLY A 212 -13.06 -2.36 3.36
C GLY A 212 -13.11 -2.37 4.89
N ARG A 213 -14.16 -2.98 5.43
CA ARG A 213 -14.33 -3.19 6.86
C ARG A 213 -14.34 -4.69 7.13
N ARG A 214 -13.51 -5.15 8.05
CA ARG A 214 -13.50 -6.55 8.46
C ARG A 214 -14.83 -6.89 9.18
N ARG A 215 -15.45 -7.99 8.76
CA ARG A 215 -16.63 -8.55 9.43
C ARG A 215 -16.33 -9.09 10.82
#